data_f86321fc4b1488b13e3ee7c6aed9214a
#
_entry.id   f86321fc4b1488b13e3ee7c6aed9214a
#
_cell.length_a   1.000
_cell.length_b   1.000
_cell.length_c   1.000
_cell.angle_alpha   90.00
_cell.angle_beta   90.00
_cell.angle_gamma   90.00
#
_symmetry.space_group_name_H-M   'P 1'
#
loop_
_entity.id
_entity.type
_entity.pdbx_description
1 polymer ?
#
loop_
_entity_poly.entity_id
_entity_poly.type
_entity_poly.pdbx_seq_one_letter_code
_entity_poly.pdbx_strand_id
1 'polypeptide(L)'
;MYKPPFDITSEMLHLVSEISEQVGIINMRLDENAPSPQLRKKSQIKTIHSSLAIEHNSLSLKQVTDIIDGKRVLGAPDEIQEVKNAIEAYRLMPELDAFKEKDLLKAHALMMKDLVKQAGHYRNDGVGVFDGNGNCLHMAPPADRVPQLMGDLFHWVKTTKEHPLIHSCVFHYEFEFIHPFIDGNGRMGRFWQTMLLSRWKGIFAWLPVETIVKEHQQDYYNVIAKCDAAGNSTAFVEFMLKCLLDAMENYEETEEETVELHDKLHDKLHDMFPGLSEKAFGVLEVLKAHPGLKAEDIGVQVSLSERQVKTYLNALKQAGLIVRVGSNKTGYWKVTIDNI
;
A
#
# COMPACT_ATOMS: atom_id res chain seq x y z
N MET A 1 -12.66 -0.62 -31.49
CA MET A 1 -12.42 -0.25 -30.06
C MET A 1 -11.38 -1.20 -29.54
N TYR A 2 -10.30 -0.71 -28.98
CA TYR A 2 -9.23 -1.55 -28.41
C TYR A 2 -9.81 -2.44 -27.30
N LYS A 3 -9.44 -3.72 -27.30
CA LYS A 3 -9.73 -4.66 -26.23
C LYS A 3 -8.44 -5.46 -25.96
N PRO A 4 -7.89 -5.39 -24.73
CA PRO A 4 -6.76 -6.22 -24.37
C PRO A 4 -7.03 -7.71 -24.62
N PRO A 5 -6.05 -8.49 -25.07
CA PRO A 5 -6.23 -9.91 -25.32
C PRO A 5 -6.16 -10.72 -24.03
N PHE A 6 -7.31 -11.22 -23.58
CA PHE A 6 -7.44 -12.17 -22.48
C PHE A 6 -8.75 -12.96 -22.61
N ASP A 7 -8.81 -14.11 -21.98
CA ASP A 7 -9.97 -14.99 -21.91
C ASP A 7 -10.43 -15.15 -20.45
N ILE A 8 -11.74 -15.18 -20.26
CA ILE A 8 -12.31 -15.48 -18.94
C ILE A 8 -12.28 -17.00 -18.76
N THR A 9 -11.60 -17.46 -17.70
CA THR A 9 -11.49 -18.88 -17.37
C THR A 9 -12.37 -19.26 -16.18
N SER A 10 -12.62 -20.56 -16.00
CA SER A 10 -13.32 -21.08 -14.82
C SER A 10 -12.56 -20.76 -13.53
N GLU A 11 -11.21 -20.75 -13.58
CA GLU A 11 -10.34 -20.39 -12.47
C GLU A 11 -10.53 -18.93 -12.06
N MET A 12 -10.57 -18.01 -13.04
CA MET A 12 -10.85 -16.59 -12.76
C MET A 12 -12.21 -16.40 -12.09
N LEU A 13 -13.25 -17.12 -12.57
CA LEU A 13 -14.58 -17.02 -11.98
C LEU A 13 -14.60 -17.52 -10.54
N HIS A 14 -13.90 -18.61 -10.25
CA HIS A 14 -13.75 -19.13 -8.90
C HIS A 14 -13.05 -18.13 -8.00
N LEU A 15 -11.86 -17.65 -8.38
CA LEU A 15 -11.08 -16.67 -7.62
C LEU A 15 -11.84 -15.36 -7.40
N VAL A 16 -12.53 -14.83 -8.40
CA VAL A 16 -13.37 -13.63 -8.28
C VAL A 16 -14.49 -13.85 -7.27
N SER A 17 -15.10 -15.05 -7.24
CA SER A 17 -16.14 -15.38 -6.26
C SER A 17 -15.59 -15.39 -4.85
N GLU A 18 -14.48 -16.10 -4.61
CA GLU A 18 -13.83 -16.21 -3.30
C GLU A 18 -13.36 -14.84 -2.78
N ILE A 19 -12.64 -14.08 -3.61
CA ILE A 19 -12.19 -12.73 -3.23
C ILE A 19 -13.39 -11.83 -2.91
N SER A 20 -14.48 -11.91 -3.68
CA SER A 20 -15.67 -11.07 -3.45
C SER A 20 -16.38 -11.44 -2.14
N GLU A 21 -16.40 -12.72 -1.77
CA GLU A 21 -16.91 -13.20 -0.48
C GLU A 21 -16.06 -12.68 0.67
N GLN A 22 -14.75 -12.83 0.60
CA GLN A 22 -13.81 -12.32 1.60
C GLN A 22 -13.91 -10.81 1.76
N VAL A 23 -13.98 -10.06 0.65
CA VAL A 23 -14.24 -8.61 0.68
C VAL A 23 -15.54 -8.29 1.41
N GLY A 24 -16.58 -9.10 1.21
CA GLY A 24 -17.86 -8.94 1.91
C GLY A 24 -17.71 -9.11 3.42
N ILE A 25 -17.02 -10.15 3.86
CA ILE A 25 -16.75 -10.46 5.27
C ILE A 25 -15.93 -9.33 5.91
N ILE A 26 -14.83 -8.94 5.29
CA ILE A 26 -13.96 -7.88 5.80
C ILE A 26 -14.71 -6.54 5.88
N ASN A 27 -15.49 -6.17 4.85
CA ASN A 27 -16.26 -4.93 4.90
C ASN A 27 -17.31 -4.91 6.01
N MET A 28 -17.97 -6.02 6.31
CA MET A 28 -18.89 -6.10 7.46
C MET A 28 -18.14 -5.83 8.78
N ARG A 29 -16.97 -6.42 8.96
CA ARG A 29 -16.11 -6.16 10.15
C ARG A 29 -15.66 -4.70 10.20
N LEU A 30 -15.32 -4.09 9.04
CA LEU A 30 -14.86 -2.70 8.94
C LEU A 30 -15.98 -1.67 9.16
N ASP A 31 -17.23 -1.98 8.82
CA ASP A 31 -18.39 -1.13 9.12
C ASP A 31 -18.66 -1.09 10.63
N GLU A 32 -18.32 -2.15 11.36
CA GLU A 32 -18.37 -2.21 12.82
C GLU A 32 -17.13 -1.57 13.48
N ASN A 33 -15.94 -1.77 12.91
CA ASN A 33 -14.67 -1.25 13.43
C ASN A 33 -13.72 -0.92 12.26
N ALA A 34 -13.56 0.36 11.92
CA ALA A 34 -12.56 0.77 10.92
C ALA A 34 -11.16 0.30 11.34
N PRO A 35 -10.29 -0.16 10.40
CA PRO A 35 -8.93 -0.59 10.73
C PRO A 35 -8.21 0.48 11.52
N SER A 36 -7.52 0.09 12.57
CA SER A 36 -6.80 1.06 13.39
C SER A 36 -5.80 1.85 12.54
N PRO A 37 -5.54 3.13 12.88
CA PRO A 37 -4.51 3.93 12.20
C PRO A 37 -3.15 3.22 12.18
N GLN A 38 -2.83 2.43 13.21
CA GLN A 38 -1.61 1.64 13.32
C GLN A 38 -1.57 0.52 12.29
N LEU A 39 -2.65 -0.22 12.12
CA LEU A 39 -2.74 -1.31 11.15
C LEU A 39 -2.62 -0.76 9.72
N ARG A 40 -3.33 0.33 9.39
CA ARG A 40 -3.21 1.00 8.09
C ARG A 40 -1.78 1.47 7.82
N LYS A 41 -1.10 2.06 8.81
CA LYS A 41 0.30 2.47 8.73
C LYS A 41 1.21 1.26 8.51
N LYS A 42 1.03 0.16 9.26
CA LYS A 42 1.81 -1.08 9.13
C LYS A 42 1.65 -1.69 7.74
N SER A 43 0.42 -1.76 7.22
CA SER A 43 0.14 -2.25 5.87
C SER A 43 0.78 -1.37 4.80
N GLN A 44 0.66 -0.04 4.90
CA GLN A 44 1.30 0.89 3.97
C GLN A 44 2.83 0.76 3.96
N ILE A 45 3.45 0.57 5.14
CA ILE A 45 4.89 0.32 5.25
C ILE A 45 5.28 -0.97 4.52
N LYS A 46 4.51 -2.06 4.71
CA LYS A 46 4.73 -3.34 4.02
C LYS A 46 4.61 -3.18 2.50
N THR A 47 3.55 -2.53 2.03
CA THR A 47 3.30 -2.24 0.62
C THR A 47 4.47 -1.48 -0.01
N ILE A 48 4.88 -0.34 0.58
CA ILE A 48 6.00 0.48 0.07
C ILE A 48 7.29 -0.33 0.05
N HIS A 49 7.64 -0.99 1.17
CA HIS A 49 8.85 -1.79 1.27
C HIS A 49 8.88 -2.89 0.21
N SER A 50 7.80 -3.68 0.07
CA SER A 50 7.75 -4.80 -0.86
C SER A 50 7.76 -4.33 -2.32
N SER A 51 7.01 -3.28 -2.66
CA SER A 51 7.01 -2.70 -4.02
C SER A 51 8.39 -2.21 -4.45
N LEU A 52 9.14 -1.57 -3.54
CA LEU A 52 10.50 -1.12 -3.82
C LEU A 52 11.50 -2.28 -3.85
N ALA A 53 11.33 -3.28 -2.99
CA ALA A 53 12.22 -4.44 -2.95
C ALA A 53 12.08 -5.36 -4.19
N ILE A 54 10.92 -5.37 -4.87
CA ILE A 54 10.74 -5.99 -6.19
C ILE A 54 11.69 -5.32 -7.21
N GLU A 55 11.91 -4.02 -7.09
CA GLU A 55 12.82 -3.23 -7.95
C GLU A 55 14.25 -3.14 -7.37
N HIS A 56 14.64 -4.11 -6.53
CA HIS A 56 15.98 -4.24 -5.96
C HIS A 56 16.40 -3.18 -4.93
N ASN A 57 15.49 -2.37 -4.39
CA ASN A 57 15.81 -1.53 -3.24
C ASN A 57 16.18 -2.41 -2.04
N SER A 58 17.34 -2.15 -1.46
CA SER A 58 17.96 -3.02 -0.43
C SER A 58 17.60 -2.64 1.01
N LEU A 59 16.87 -1.54 1.21
CA LEU A 59 16.49 -1.06 2.53
C LEU A 59 15.56 -2.05 3.23
N SER A 60 15.89 -2.37 4.48
CA SER A 60 15.06 -3.25 5.31
C SER A 60 13.73 -2.59 5.69
N LEU A 61 12.73 -3.40 6.06
CA LEU A 61 11.45 -2.93 6.55
C LEU A 61 11.60 -1.93 7.71
N LYS A 62 12.59 -2.17 8.60
CA LYS A 62 12.91 -1.25 9.70
C LYS A 62 13.41 0.09 9.19
N GLN A 63 14.31 0.12 8.21
CA GLN A 63 14.82 1.36 7.63
C GLN A 63 13.70 2.15 6.91
N VAL A 64 12.84 1.46 6.15
CA VAL A 64 11.66 2.10 5.54
C VAL A 64 10.74 2.68 6.62
N THR A 65 10.50 1.96 7.72
CA THR A 65 9.71 2.47 8.86
C THR A 65 10.36 3.71 9.47
N ASP A 66 11.68 3.67 9.70
CA ASP A 66 12.41 4.80 10.30
C ASP A 66 12.37 6.05 9.39
N ILE A 67 12.40 5.88 8.04
CA ILE A 67 12.23 6.99 7.08
C ILE A 67 10.81 7.58 7.19
N ILE A 68 9.78 6.73 7.24
CA ILE A 68 8.38 7.16 7.41
C ILE A 68 8.18 7.94 8.72
N ASP A 69 8.90 7.54 9.77
CA ASP A 69 8.89 8.20 11.08
C ASP A 69 9.76 9.47 11.13
N GLY A 70 10.38 9.86 10.00
CA GLY A 70 11.24 11.05 9.91
C GLY A 70 12.61 10.91 10.54
N LYS A 71 13.05 9.68 10.85
CA LYS A 71 14.37 9.40 11.40
C LYS A 71 15.44 9.35 10.30
N ARG A 72 16.70 9.58 10.69
CA ARG A 72 17.83 9.41 9.77
C ARG A 72 18.18 7.93 9.61
N VAL A 73 18.36 7.52 8.37
CA VAL A 73 18.72 6.15 7.99
C VAL A 73 20.01 6.16 7.19
N LEU A 74 20.85 5.15 7.40
CA LEU A 74 22.00 4.88 6.56
C LEU A 74 21.58 3.99 5.39
N GLY A 75 21.87 4.39 4.15
CA GLY A 75 21.55 3.68 2.92
C GLY A 75 22.01 4.47 1.71
N ALA A 76 21.86 3.89 0.51
CA ALA A 76 22.15 4.60 -0.72
C ALA A 76 21.19 5.80 -0.86
N PRO A 77 21.68 6.99 -1.27
CA PRO A 77 20.84 8.18 -1.38
C PRO A 77 19.61 7.98 -2.27
N ASP A 78 19.78 7.28 -3.40
CA ASP A 78 18.71 7.03 -4.36
C ASP A 78 17.65 6.09 -3.77
N GLU A 79 18.04 5.03 -3.04
CA GLU A 79 17.12 4.12 -2.37
C GLU A 79 16.29 4.83 -1.28
N ILE A 80 16.92 5.74 -0.52
CA ILE A 80 16.22 6.57 0.47
C ILE A 80 15.25 7.54 -0.25
N GLN A 81 15.65 8.08 -1.40
CA GLN A 81 14.79 8.95 -2.20
C GLN A 81 13.58 8.19 -2.77
N GLU A 82 13.77 6.97 -3.24
CA GLU A 82 12.67 6.09 -3.67
C GLU A 82 11.62 5.88 -2.58
N VAL A 83 12.05 5.58 -1.35
CA VAL A 83 11.12 5.43 -0.22
C VAL A 83 10.35 6.72 0.05
N LYS A 84 11.01 7.89 0.07
CA LYS A 84 10.35 9.18 0.28
C LYS A 84 9.32 9.47 -0.82
N ASN A 85 9.68 9.22 -2.06
CA ASN A 85 8.80 9.42 -3.21
C ASN A 85 7.59 8.49 -3.15
N ALA A 86 7.79 7.22 -2.83
CA ALA A 86 6.70 6.27 -2.67
C ALA A 86 5.73 6.71 -1.55
N ILE A 87 6.24 7.15 -0.39
CA ILE A 87 5.41 7.69 0.70
C ILE A 87 4.51 8.82 0.20
N GLU A 88 5.08 9.78 -0.53
CA GLU A 88 4.32 10.94 -1.05
C GLU A 88 3.31 10.52 -2.14
N ALA A 89 3.67 9.55 -3.00
CA ALA A 89 2.75 9.02 -4.01
C ALA A 89 1.54 8.31 -3.37
N TYR A 90 1.78 7.45 -2.37
CA TYR A 90 0.70 6.77 -1.64
C TYR A 90 -0.16 7.74 -0.82
N ARG A 91 0.41 8.82 -0.27
CA ARG A 91 -0.37 9.88 0.39
C ARG A 91 -1.28 10.62 -0.58
N LEU A 92 -0.84 10.82 -1.82
CA LEU A 92 -1.62 11.49 -2.86
C LEU A 92 -2.72 10.59 -3.44
N MET A 93 -2.65 9.27 -3.28
CA MET A 93 -3.57 8.30 -3.88
C MET A 93 -5.07 8.65 -3.72
N PRO A 94 -5.58 9.11 -2.55
CA PRO A 94 -6.99 9.46 -2.38
C PRO A 94 -7.47 10.63 -3.27
N GLU A 95 -6.54 11.51 -3.68
CA GLU A 95 -6.84 12.70 -4.49
C GLU A 95 -6.79 12.43 -6.00
N LEU A 96 -6.24 11.27 -6.42
CA LEU A 96 -6.09 10.89 -7.81
C LEU A 96 -7.34 10.18 -8.34
N ASP A 97 -7.62 10.32 -9.62
CA ASP A 97 -8.67 9.59 -10.33
C ASP A 97 -8.02 8.45 -11.15
N ALA A 98 -8.33 7.20 -10.76
CA ALA A 98 -7.79 5.99 -11.40
C ALA A 98 -8.09 5.88 -12.90
N PHE A 99 -9.07 6.64 -13.42
CA PHE A 99 -9.50 6.63 -14.80
C PHE A 99 -8.98 7.83 -15.61
N LYS A 100 -8.03 8.59 -15.05
CA LYS A 100 -7.41 9.76 -15.70
C LYS A 100 -5.92 9.56 -15.94
N GLU A 101 -5.53 9.52 -17.19
CA GLU A 101 -4.13 9.45 -17.61
C GLU A 101 -3.27 10.57 -17.02
N LYS A 102 -3.80 11.80 -16.92
CA LYS A 102 -3.10 12.93 -16.29
C LYS A 102 -2.72 12.68 -14.84
N ASP A 103 -3.54 11.94 -14.12
CA ASP A 103 -3.27 11.60 -12.73
C ASP A 103 -2.22 10.49 -12.62
N LEU A 104 -2.14 9.58 -13.60
CA LEU A 104 -1.02 8.64 -13.74
C LEU A 104 0.31 9.40 -13.91
N LEU A 105 0.35 10.35 -14.84
CA LEU A 105 1.55 11.16 -15.08
C LEU A 105 1.96 11.96 -13.85
N LYS A 106 0.98 12.51 -13.10
CA LYS A 106 1.22 13.20 -11.82
C LYS A 106 1.80 12.27 -10.76
N ALA A 107 1.24 11.06 -10.64
CA ALA A 107 1.74 10.05 -9.70
C ALA A 107 3.17 9.60 -10.06
N HIS A 108 3.45 9.35 -11.35
CA HIS A 108 4.79 9.02 -11.81
C HIS A 108 5.79 10.17 -11.56
N ALA A 109 5.39 11.42 -11.81
CA ALA A 109 6.25 12.58 -11.53
C ALA A 109 6.69 12.62 -10.06
N LEU A 110 5.80 12.21 -9.14
CA LEU A 110 6.08 12.16 -7.72
C LEU A 110 6.90 10.92 -7.35
N MET A 111 6.52 9.74 -7.87
CA MET A 111 7.20 8.47 -7.61
C MET A 111 8.67 8.48 -8.06
N MET A 112 8.96 9.19 -9.15
CA MET A 112 10.29 9.22 -9.79
C MET A 112 11.00 10.57 -9.62
N LYS A 113 10.49 11.42 -8.72
CA LYS A 113 11.09 12.75 -8.46
C LYS A 113 12.56 12.61 -8.04
N ASP A 114 13.43 13.40 -8.65
CA ASP A 114 14.87 13.44 -8.42
C ASP A 114 15.63 12.12 -8.71
N LEU A 115 14.94 11.12 -9.28
CA LEU A 115 15.53 9.85 -9.72
C LEU A 115 15.74 9.82 -11.22
N VAL A 116 14.78 10.36 -12.00
CA VAL A 116 14.88 10.43 -13.46
C VAL A 116 14.52 11.82 -13.98
N LYS A 117 15.14 12.23 -15.10
CA LYS A 117 14.91 13.55 -15.70
C LYS A 117 13.51 13.70 -16.31
N GLN A 118 12.93 12.60 -16.79
CA GLN A 118 11.63 12.57 -17.48
C GLN A 118 10.48 12.14 -16.56
N ALA A 119 10.59 12.40 -15.25
CA ALA A 119 9.51 12.08 -14.30
C ALA A 119 8.19 12.75 -14.73
N GLY A 120 7.11 11.95 -14.81
CA GLY A 120 5.78 12.41 -15.23
C GLY A 120 5.58 12.54 -16.74
N HIS A 121 6.51 12.05 -17.57
CA HIS A 121 6.41 12.07 -19.02
C HIS A 121 6.63 10.68 -19.60
N TYR A 122 5.89 10.34 -20.63
CA TYR A 122 6.15 9.12 -21.39
C TYR A 122 7.54 9.19 -22.05
N ARG A 123 8.16 8.02 -22.18
CA ARG A 123 9.44 7.89 -22.85
C ARG A 123 9.36 8.32 -24.32
N ASN A 124 10.44 8.85 -24.80
CA ASN A 124 10.66 9.19 -26.21
C ASN A 124 11.70 8.27 -26.89
N ASP A 125 12.29 7.34 -26.12
CA ASP A 125 13.29 6.38 -26.58
C ASP A 125 12.74 4.95 -26.49
N GLY A 126 13.37 4.03 -27.24
CA GLY A 126 13.12 2.60 -27.12
C GLY A 126 13.62 2.08 -25.77
N VAL A 127 12.85 1.22 -25.13
CA VAL A 127 13.25 0.51 -23.90
C VAL A 127 12.95 -0.97 -24.05
N GLY A 128 13.72 -1.78 -23.31
CA GLY A 128 13.51 -3.22 -23.19
C GLY A 128 13.83 -3.65 -21.77
N VAL A 129 13.20 -4.73 -21.33
CA VAL A 129 13.53 -5.39 -20.07
C VAL A 129 14.54 -6.50 -20.38
N PHE A 130 15.65 -6.50 -19.67
CA PHE A 130 16.75 -7.46 -19.85
C PHE A 130 17.01 -8.21 -18.58
N ASP A 131 17.37 -9.50 -18.69
CA ASP A 131 17.84 -10.28 -17.55
C ASP A 131 19.28 -9.90 -17.14
N GLY A 132 19.75 -10.46 -16.03
CA GLY A 132 21.13 -10.24 -15.54
C GLY A 132 22.25 -10.74 -16.49
N ASN A 133 21.89 -11.51 -17.53
CA ASN A 133 22.79 -12.01 -18.57
C ASN A 133 22.73 -11.16 -19.86
N GLY A 134 21.88 -10.13 -19.89
CA GLY A 134 21.69 -9.28 -21.05
C GLY A 134 20.74 -9.83 -22.13
N ASN A 135 20.01 -10.90 -21.84
CA ASN A 135 18.96 -11.39 -22.74
C ASN A 135 17.74 -10.48 -22.66
N CYS A 136 17.19 -10.13 -23.82
CA CYS A 136 15.97 -9.33 -23.88
C CYS A 136 14.76 -10.23 -23.45
N LEU A 137 14.17 -9.89 -22.31
CA LEU A 137 12.98 -10.55 -21.78
C LEU A 137 11.71 -9.97 -22.41
N HIS A 138 11.69 -8.66 -22.59
CA HIS A 138 10.57 -7.94 -23.19
C HIS A 138 11.10 -6.76 -24.00
N MET A 139 10.60 -6.60 -25.22
CA MET A 139 10.84 -5.42 -26.06
C MET A 139 9.57 -4.58 -26.09
N ALA A 140 9.58 -3.46 -25.40
CA ALA A 140 8.43 -2.56 -25.35
C ALA A 140 8.09 -1.99 -26.74
N PRO A 141 6.82 -1.63 -26.99
CA PRO A 141 6.40 -0.98 -28.25
C PRO A 141 7.21 0.29 -28.55
N PRO A 142 7.31 0.70 -29.82
CA PRO A 142 7.98 1.94 -30.19
C PRO A 142 7.44 3.15 -29.41
N ALA A 143 8.33 4.08 -29.03
CA ALA A 143 8.00 5.20 -28.15
C ALA A 143 6.89 6.13 -28.72
N ASP A 144 6.86 6.32 -30.04
CA ASP A 144 5.84 7.10 -30.73
C ASP A 144 4.42 6.51 -30.63
N ARG A 145 4.31 5.21 -30.31
CA ARG A 145 3.03 4.51 -30.11
C ARG A 145 2.51 4.61 -28.67
N VAL A 146 3.38 4.90 -27.71
CA VAL A 146 3.03 4.91 -26.28
C VAL A 146 1.83 5.79 -25.94
N PRO A 147 1.75 7.07 -26.41
CA PRO A 147 0.60 7.90 -26.06
C PRO A 147 -0.74 7.34 -26.54
N GLN A 148 -0.76 6.75 -27.75
CA GLN A 148 -1.97 6.11 -28.28
C GLN A 148 -2.34 4.87 -27.47
N LEU A 149 -1.37 3.97 -27.21
CA LEU A 149 -1.61 2.74 -26.47
C LEU A 149 -2.12 3.02 -25.04
N MET A 150 -1.54 4.01 -24.36
CA MET A 150 -2.00 4.44 -23.05
C MET A 150 -3.40 5.06 -23.10
N GLY A 151 -3.69 5.90 -24.09
CA GLY A 151 -5.03 6.44 -24.30
C GLY A 151 -6.08 5.36 -24.55
N ASP A 152 -5.75 4.35 -25.33
CA ASP A 152 -6.60 3.20 -25.63
C ASP A 152 -6.82 2.34 -24.36
N LEU A 153 -5.79 2.11 -23.54
CA LEU A 153 -5.87 1.38 -22.27
C LEU A 153 -6.75 2.11 -21.25
N PHE A 154 -6.57 3.43 -21.09
CA PHE A 154 -7.41 4.25 -20.21
C PHE A 154 -8.86 4.31 -20.68
N HIS A 155 -9.08 4.38 -22.00
CA HIS A 155 -10.43 4.33 -22.54
C HIS A 155 -11.09 2.96 -22.25
N TRP A 156 -10.35 1.87 -22.46
CA TRP A 156 -10.85 0.53 -22.19
C TRP A 156 -11.20 0.34 -20.72
N VAL A 157 -10.29 0.64 -19.77
CA VAL A 157 -10.55 0.43 -18.33
C VAL A 157 -11.72 1.27 -17.81
N LYS A 158 -11.96 2.43 -18.42
CA LYS A 158 -13.08 3.31 -18.08
C LYS A 158 -14.43 2.79 -18.61
N THR A 159 -14.44 2.06 -19.73
CA THR A 159 -15.67 1.67 -20.44
C THR A 159 -15.98 0.17 -20.36
N THR A 160 -15.03 -0.63 -19.90
CA THR A 160 -15.23 -2.07 -19.75
C THR A 160 -16.31 -2.42 -18.74
N LYS A 161 -16.95 -3.58 -18.94
CA LYS A 161 -17.91 -4.17 -18.00
C LYS A 161 -17.33 -5.35 -17.24
N GLU A 162 -16.05 -5.63 -17.47
CA GLU A 162 -15.36 -6.70 -16.75
C GLU A 162 -15.29 -6.39 -15.26
N HIS A 163 -15.26 -7.43 -14.44
CA HIS A 163 -15.20 -7.26 -12.99
C HIS A 163 -13.94 -6.46 -12.58
N PRO A 164 -14.02 -5.55 -11.57
CA PRO A 164 -12.87 -4.75 -11.13
C PRO A 164 -11.60 -5.54 -10.80
N LEU A 165 -11.73 -6.73 -10.22
CA LEU A 165 -10.61 -7.64 -9.97
C LEU A 165 -9.91 -8.05 -11.28
N ILE A 166 -10.67 -8.35 -12.33
CA ILE A 166 -10.13 -8.76 -13.63
C ILE A 166 -9.53 -7.58 -14.36
N HIS A 167 -10.31 -6.49 -14.53
CA HIS A 167 -9.83 -5.36 -15.32
C HIS A 167 -8.61 -4.64 -14.69
N SER A 168 -8.46 -4.66 -13.37
CA SER A 168 -7.26 -4.11 -12.73
C SER A 168 -6.01 -4.93 -13.01
N CYS A 169 -6.13 -6.27 -13.03
CA CYS A 169 -5.03 -7.17 -13.40
C CYS A 169 -4.67 -7.04 -14.89
N VAL A 170 -5.67 -6.96 -15.78
CA VAL A 170 -5.44 -6.74 -17.22
C VAL A 170 -4.77 -5.39 -17.45
N PHE A 171 -5.23 -4.32 -16.75
CA PHE A 171 -4.58 -3.01 -16.84
C PHE A 171 -3.13 -3.08 -16.41
N HIS A 172 -2.82 -3.77 -15.31
CA HIS A 172 -1.46 -3.93 -14.80
C HIS A 172 -0.56 -4.61 -15.85
N TYR A 173 -1.01 -5.74 -16.43
CA TYR A 173 -0.23 -6.41 -17.46
C TYR A 173 -0.01 -5.54 -18.71
N GLU A 174 -1.07 -4.93 -19.24
CA GLU A 174 -0.98 -4.07 -20.41
C GLU A 174 -0.06 -2.87 -20.18
N PHE A 175 -0.08 -2.32 -18.96
CA PHE A 175 0.81 -1.25 -18.55
C PHE A 175 2.27 -1.71 -18.54
N GLU A 176 2.57 -2.89 -18.00
CA GLU A 176 3.92 -3.47 -18.03
C GLU A 176 4.35 -3.77 -19.47
N PHE A 177 3.45 -4.28 -20.31
CA PHE A 177 3.72 -4.55 -21.73
C PHE A 177 4.01 -3.27 -22.51
N ILE A 178 3.21 -2.21 -22.34
CA ILE A 178 3.44 -0.90 -22.99
C ILE A 178 4.74 -0.26 -22.50
N HIS A 179 5.06 -0.46 -21.23
CA HIS A 179 6.25 0.09 -20.57
C HIS A 179 6.43 1.58 -20.82
N PRO A 180 5.46 2.42 -20.41
CA PRO A 180 5.33 3.79 -20.93
C PRO A 180 6.41 4.78 -20.48
N PHE A 181 7.17 4.44 -19.43
CA PHE A 181 8.18 5.32 -18.85
C PHE A 181 9.60 4.80 -19.08
N ILE A 182 10.59 5.67 -18.90
CA ILE A 182 12.01 5.27 -18.99
C ILE A 182 12.43 4.42 -17.79
N ASP A 183 11.79 4.63 -16.64
CA ASP A 183 11.95 3.87 -15.38
C ASP A 183 10.71 4.01 -14.51
N GLY A 184 10.54 3.14 -13.52
CA GLY A 184 9.43 3.17 -12.56
C GLY A 184 8.14 2.50 -13.04
N ASN A 185 8.18 1.77 -14.16
CA ASN A 185 6.98 1.10 -14.69
C ASN A 185 6.43 0.08 -13.70
N GLY A 186 7.23 -0.83 -13.17
CA GLY A 186 6.78 -1.83 -12.20
C GLY A 186 6.16 -1.21 -10.95
N ARG A 187 6.78 -0.19 -10.39
CA ARG A 187 6.22 0.58 -9.24
C ARG A 187 4.88 1.21 -9.57
N MET A 188 4.75 1.79 -10.76
CA MET A 188 3.52 2.43 -11.21
C MET A 188 2.42 1.43 -11.58
N GLY A 189 2.75 0.31 -12.19
CA GLY A 189 1.78 -0.76 -12.53
C GLY A 189 1.11 -1.29 -11.26
N ARG A 190 1.89 -1.65 -10.24
CA ARG A 190 1.38 -2.10 -8.93
C ARG A 190 0.59 -1.02 -8.21
N PHE A 191 1.11 0.20 -8.14
CA PHE A 191 0.41 1.35 -7.54
C PHE A 191 -0.93 1.61 -8.24
N TRP A 192 -0.98 1.57 -9.57
CA TRP A 192 -2.21 1.84 -10.32
C TRP A 192 -3.23 0.72 -10.21
N GLN A 193 -2.79 -0.54 -10.14
CA GLN A 193 -3.68 -1.66 -9.84
C GLN A 193 -4.34 -1.48 -8.46
N THR A 194 -3.57 -1.16 -7.44
CA THR A 194 -4.07 -0.86 -6.08
C THR A 194 -5.07 0.29 -6.13
N MET A 195 -4.79 1.34 -6.91
CA MET A 195 -5.70 2.46 -7.11
C MET A 195 -7.03 2.05 -7.75
N LEU A 196 -7.00 1.26 -8.83
CA LEU A 196 -8.21 0.75 -9.51
C LEU A 196 -9.06 -0.10 -8.55
N LEU A 197 -8.42 -1.00 -7.83
CA LEU A 197 -9.08 -1.87 -6.84
C LEU A 197 -9.68 -1.08 -5.68
N SER A 198 -8.99 -0.06 -5.19
CA SER A 198 -9.47 0.79 -4.08
C SER A 198 -10.71 1.61 -4.44
N ARG A 199 -10.92 1.92 -5.73
CA ARG A 199 -12.14 2.56 -6.22
C ARG A 199 -13.35 1.63 -6.20
N TRP A 200 -13.12 0.34 -6.30
CA TRP A 200 -14.16 -0.66 -6.16
C TRP A 200 -14.45 -0.97 -4.68
N LYS A 201 -13.39 -1.24 -3.90
CA LYS A 201 -13.50 -1.55 -2.47
C LYS A 201 -12.32 -0.94 -1.70
N GLY A 202 -12.63 -0.14 -0.68
CA GLY A 202 -11.64 0.62 0.10
C GLY A 202 -10.57 -0.22 0.78
N ILE A 203 -10.84 -1.50 1.10
CA ILE A 203 -9.88 -2.42 1.72
C ILE A 203 -8.58 -2.55 0.88
N PHE A 204 -8.68 -2.51 -0.44
CA PHE A 204 -7.51 -2.63 -1.31
C PHE A 204 -6.53 -1.46 -1.20
N ALA A 205 -6.90 -0.34 -0.60
CA ALA A 205 -5.97 0.76 -0.33
C ALA A 205 -4.93 0.42 0.76
N TRP A 206 -5.18 -0.62 1.54
CA TRP A 206 -4.30 -1.08 2.63
C TRP A 206 -3.95 -2.56 2.59
N LEU A 207 -4.44 -3.30 1.63
CA LEU A 207 -4.07 -4.70 1.45
C LEU A 207 -2.65 -4.77 0.85
N PRO A 208 -1.64 -5.35 1.54
CA PRO A 208 -0.25 -5.35 1.07
C PRO A 208 0.00 -6.45 0.01
N VAL A 209 -0.69 -6.38 -1.13
CA VAL A 209 -0.60 -7.34 -2.24
C VAL A 209 0.84 -7.45 -2.76
N GLU A 210 1.58 -6.35 -2.74
CA GLU A 210 2.99 -6.30 -3.14
C GLU A 210 3.89 -7.20 -2.29
N THR A 211 3.49 -7.53 -1.07
CA THR A 211 4.22 -8.50 -0.22
C THR A 211 4.15 -9.89 -0.83
N ILE A 212 2.97 -10.33 -1.25
CA ILE A 212 2.76 -11.64 -1.89
C ILE A 212 3.45 -11.67 -3.26
N VAL A 213 3.32 -10.62 -4.06
CA VAL A 213 4.03 -10.51 -5.35
C VAL A 213 5.54 -10.61 -5.16
N LYS A 214 6.10 -10.01 -4.10
CA LYS A 214 7.51 -10.11 -3.78
C LYS A 214 7.92 -11.53 -3.37
N GLU A 215 7.13 -12.20 -2.57
CA GLU A 215 7.38 -13.60 -2.16
C GLU A 215 7.40 -14.54 -3.37
N HIS A 216 6.57 -14.26 -4.38
CA HIS A 216 6.49 -14.99 -5.64
C HIS A 216 7.14 -14.22 -6.81
N GLN A 217 8.18 -13.41 -6.56
CA GLN A 217 8.75 -12.50 -7.55
C GLN A 217 9.21 -13.20 -8.83
N GLN A 218 9.82 -14.38 -8.72
CA GLN A 218 10.26 -15.12 -9.89
C GLN A 218 9.07 -15.60 -10.74
N ASP A 219 7.98 -16.04 -10.11
CA ASP A 219 6.77 -16.47 -10.80
C ASP A 219 6.07 -15.28 -11.47
N TYR A 220 6.09 -14.11 -10.81
CA TYR A 220 5.58 -12.86 -11.38
C TYR A 220 6.30 -12.51 -12.69
N TYR A 221 7.63 -12.56 -12.75
CA TYR A 221 8.36 -12.31 -13.99
C TYR A 221 8.17 -13.42 -15.02
N ASN A 222 8.13 -14.68 -14.61
CA ASN A 222 7.90 -15.82 -15.49
C ASN A 222 6.53 -15.73 -16.17
N VAL A 223 5.48 -15.35 -15.44
CA VAL A 223 4.14 -15.24 -15.99
C VAL A 223 4.00 -14.06 -16.95
N ILE A 224 4.67 -12.92 -16.69
CA ILE A 224 4.74 -11.82 -17.64
C ILE A 224 5.38 -12.28 -18.95
N ALA A 225 6.55 -12.91 -18.89
CA ALA A 225 7.26 -13.42 -20.07
C ALA A 225 6.42 -14.44 -20.84
N LYS A 226 5.69 -15.32 -20.13
CA LYS A 226 4.77 -16.29 -20.75
C LYS A 226 3.62 -15.59 -21.48
N CYS A 227 3.05 -14.56 -20.90
CA CYS A 227 1.97 -13.76 -21.49
C CYS A 227 2.46 -12.97 -22.71
N ASP A 228 3.66 -12.38 -22.65
CA ASP A 228 4.29 -11.70 -23.78
C ASP A 228 4.47 -12.63 -24.98
N ALA A 229 4.98 -13.85 -24.74
CA ALA A 229 5.16 -14.85 -25.78
C ALA A 229 3.82 -15.35 -26.37
N ALA A 230 2.76 -15.39 -25.56
CA ALA A 230 1.43 -15.80 -25.99
C ALA A 230 0.61 -14.67 -26.63
N GLY A 231 0.99 -13.41 -26.41
CA GLY A 231 0.18 -12.24 -26.78
C GLY A 231 -1.17 -12.19 -26.07
N ASN A 232 -1.26 -12.71 -24.84
CA ASN A 232 -2.51 -12.86 -24.09
C ASN A 232 -2.25 -12.84 -22.58
N SER A 233 -2.98 -12.02 -21.83
CA SER A 233 -2.74 -11.76 -20.40
C SER A 233 -3.47 -12.72 -19.45
N THR A 234 -4.17 -13.75 -19.93
CA THR A 234 -4.98 -14.66 -19.11
C THR A 234 -4.20 -15.24 -17.92
N ALA A 235 -3.00 -15.79 -18.16
CA ALA A 235 -2.20 -16.40 -17.10
C ALA A 235 -1.73 -15.37 -16.04
N PHE A 236 -1.47 -14.13 -16.44
CA PHE A 236 -1.12 -13.05 -15.50
C PHE A 236 -2.32 -12.66 -14.63
N VAL A 237 -3.51 -12.58 -15.22
CA VAL A 237 -4.74 -12.28 -14.46
C VAL A 237 -5.00 -13.36 -13.41
N GLU A 238 -4.88 -14.65 -13.77
CA GLU A 238 -5.03 -15.75 -12.80
C GLU A 238 -4.00 -15.69 -11.69
N PHE A 239 -2.73 -15.43 -12.03
CA PHE A 239 -1.66 -15.26 -11.04
C PHE A 239 -1.95 -14.11 -10.08
N MET A 240 -2.31 -12.95 -10.59
CA MET A 240 -2.59 -11.77 -9.74
C MET A 240 -3.83 -11.94 -8.88
N LEU A 241 -4.86 -12.63 -9.37
CA LEU A 241 -6.04 -12.98 -8.55
C LEU A 241 -5.67 -13.89 -7.38
N LYS A 242 -4.77 -14.88 -7.59
CA LYS A 242 -4.24 -15.71 -6.49
C LYS A 242 -3.48 -14.86 -5.47
N CYS A 243 -2.58 -13.98 -5.92
CA CYS A 243 -1.88 -13.06 -5.01
C CYS A 243 -2.84 -12.16 -4.21
N LEU A 244 -3.95 -11.73 -4.82
CA LEU A 244 -4.97 -10.95 -4.13
C LEU A 244 -5.69 -11.78 -3.05
N LEU A 245 -6.03 -13.03 -3.33
CA LEU A 245 -6.66 -13.94 -2.37
C LEU A 245 -5.71 -14.22 -1.21
N ASP A 246 -4.47 -14.63 -1.49
CA ASP A 246 -3.44 -14.90 -0.47
C ASP A 246 -3.17 -13.67 0.41
N ALA A 247 -3.19 -12.47 -0.17
CA ALA A 247 -3.02 -11.23 0.58
C ALA A 247 -4.18 -10.97 1.56
N MET A 248 -5.40 -11.38 1.19
CA MET A 248 -6.58 -11.23 2.07
C MET A 248 -6.53 -12.23 3.22
N GLU A 249 -6.17 -13.48 2.96
CA GLU A 249 -5.99 -14.51 4.01
C GLU A 249 -4.92 -14.08 5.02
N ASN A 250 -3.76 -13.62 4.54
CA ASN A 250 -2.69 -13.10 5.40
C ASN A 250 -3.10 -11.81 6.16
N TYR A 251 -4.03 -11.03 5.61
CA TYR A 251 -4.55 -9.85 6.29
C TYR A 251 -5.45 -10.24 7.47
N GLU A 252 -6.33 -11.22 7.29
CA GLU A 252 -7.20 -11.73 8.37
C GLU A 252 -6.38 -12.31 9.51
N GLU A 253 -5.39 -13.16 9.24
CA GLU A 253 -4.49 -13.70 10.26
C GLU A 253 -3.78 -12.59 11.06
N THR A 254 -3.31 -11.54 10.37
CA THR A 254 -2.63 -10.41 11.02
C THR A 254 -3.59 -9.57 11.88
N GLU A 255 -4.86 -9.44 11.49
CA GLU A 255 -5.88 -8.78 12.31
C GLU A 255 -6.19 -9.60 13.57
N GLU A 256 -6.39 -10.89 13.43
CA GLU A 256 -6.68 -11.78 14.58
C GLU A 256 -5.53 -11.79 15.58
N GLU A 257 -4.28 -11.93 15.14
CA GLU A 257 -3.11 -11.83 16.00
C GLU A 257 -2.99 -10.44 16.67
N THR A 258 -3.35 -9.37 15.95
CA THR A 258 -3.28 -8.01 16.50
C THR A 258 -4.38 -7.78 17.54
N VAL A 259 -5.58 -8.31 17.34
CA VAL A 259 -6.70 -8.26 18.30
C VAL A 259 -6.35 -9.08 19.53
N GLU A 260 -5.87 -10.32 19.35
CA GLU A 260 -5.48 -11.19 20.47
C GLU A 260 -4.34 -10.61 21.31
N LEU A 261 -3.34 -9.99 20.65
CA LEU A 261 -2.25 -9.30 21.34
C LEU A 261 -2.74 -8.04 22.05
N HIS A 262 -3.66 -7.30 21.44
CA HIS A 262 -4.28 -6.12 22.04
C HIS A 262 -5.09 -6.51 23.28
N ASP A 263 -5.91 -7.57 23.21
CA ASP A 263 -6.70 -8.06 24.32
C ASP A 263 -5.82 -8.56 25.48
N LYS A 264 -4.78 -9.35 25.16
CA LYS A 264 -3.79 -9.80 26.15
C LYS A 264 -3.04 -8.62 26.80
N LEU A 265 -2.70 -7.59 26.02
CA LEU A 265 -2.06 -6.39 26.54
C LEU A 265 -3.03 -5.55 27.38
N HIS A 266 -4.28 -5.45 26.94
CA HIS A 266 -5.34 -4.75 27.66
C HIS A 266 -5.61 -5.42 29.03
N ASP A 267 -5.78 -6.73 29.06
CA ASP A 267 -5.98 -7.51 30.29
C ASP A 267 -4.79 -7.35 31.24
N LYS A 268 -3.57 -7.46 30.72
CA LYS A 268 -2.34 -7.29 31.50
C LYS A 268 -2.19 -5.87 32.07
N LEU A 269 -2.55 -4.86 31.28
CA LEU A 269 -2.55 -3.47 31.74
C LEU A 269 -3.65 -3.20 32.76
N HIS A 270 -4.82 -3.81 32.59
CA HIS A 270 -5.93 -3.73 33.56
C HIS A 270 -5.54 -4.37 34.89
N ASP A 271 -4.86 -5.51 34.86
CA ASP A 271 -4.38 -6.22 36.08
C ASP A 271 -3.29 -5.42 36.79
N MET A 272 -2.38 -4.79 36.04
CA MET A 272 -1.29 -3.98 36.60
C MET A 272 -1.75 -2.59 37.10
N PHE A 273 -2.81 -2.04 36.51
CA PHE A 273 -3.33 -0.70 36.81
C PHE A 273 -4.86 -0.68 36.96
N PRO A 274 -5.42 -1.35 37.98
CA PRO A 274 -6.87 -1.52 38.13
C PRO A 274 -7.64 -0.23 38.38
N GLY A 275 -6.96 0.91 38.49
CA GLY A 275 -7.55 2.26 38.60
C GLY A 275 -7.67 3.03 37.29
N LEU A 276 -7.19 2.48 36.18
CA LEU A 276 -7.29 3.13 34.87
C LEU A 276 -8.54 2.66 34.13
N SER A 277 -9.28 3.60 33.56
CA SER A 277 -10.48 3.27 32.75
C SER A 277 -10.11 2.85 31.33
N GLU A 278 -10.98 2.10 30.66
CA GLU A 278 -10.85 1.75 29.22
C GLU A 278 -10.58 2.99 28.34
N LYS A 279 -11.20 4.12 28.65
CA LYS A 279 -10.99 5.37 27.92
C LYS A 279 -9.56 5.91 28.07
N ALA A 280 -8.90 5.64 29.20
CA ALA A 280 -7.49 6.00 29.39
C ALA A 280 -6.58 5.13 28.51
N PHE A 281 -6.89 3.86 28.33
CA PHE A 281 -6.18 2.97 27.42
C PHE A 281 -6.36 3.40 25.95
N GLY A 282 -7.56 3.81 25.54
CA GLY A 282 -7.79 4.38 24.20
C GLY A 282 -6.93 5.62 23.93
N VAL A 283 -6.77 6.50 24.93
CA VAL A 283 -5.85 7.65 24.83
C VAL A 283 -4.39 7.21 24.72
N LEU A 284 -3.98 6.16 25.45
CA LEU A 284 -2.63 5.59 25.41
C LEU A 284 -2.31 5.02 24.01
N GLU A 285 -3.24 4.31 23.38
CA GLU A 285 -3.09 3.75 22.05
C GLU A 285 -2.90 4.85 20.98
N VAL A 286 -3.70 5.92 21.04
CA VAL A 286 -3.53 7.06 20.14
C VAL A 286 -2.15 7.71 20.34
N LEU A 287 -1.65 7.79 21.57
CA LEU A 287 -0.32 8.34 21.84
C LEU A 287 0.82 7.45 21.37
N LYS A 288 0.65 6.11 21.39
CA LYS A 288 1.62 5.18 20.80
C LYS A 288 1.77 5.42 19.30
N ALA A 289 0.64 5.63 18.59
CA ALA A 289 0.65 5.90 17.16
C ALA A 289 1.13 7.31 16.81
N HIS A 290 0.74 8.30 17.62
CA HIS A 290 0.92 9.71 17.33
C HIS A 290 1.40 10.50 18.57
N PRO A 291 2.67 10.36 18.96
CA PRO A 291 3.20 10.95 20.20
C PRO A 291 3.10 12.48 20.30
N GLY A 292 2.98 13.15 19.17
CA GLY A 292 2.95 14.62 19.07
C GLY A 292 1.56 15.25 19.02
N LEU A 293 0.49 14.45 19.04
CA LEU A 293 -0.88 14.98 18.94
C LEU A 293 -1.25 15.85 20.14
N LYS A 294 -2.05 16.87 19.87
CA LYS A 294 -2.66 17.71 20.91
C LYS A 294 -3.86 17.00 21.52
N ALA A 295 -4.24 17.39 22.75
CA ALA A 295 -5.38 16.80 23.45
C ALA A 295 -6.70 16.93 22.68
N GLU A 296 -6.88 17.99 21.91
CA GLU A 296 -8.04 18.21 21.04
C GLU A 296 -8.10 17.16 19.93
N ASP A 297 -6.98 16.93 19.23
CA ASP A 297 -6.87 15.97 18.12
C ASP A 297 -7.03 14.52 18.61
N ILE A 298 -6.48 14.21 19.78
CA ILE A 298 -6.68 12.92 20.45
C ILE A 298 -8.17 12.73 20.77
N GLY A 299 -8.83 13.79 21.27
CA GLY A 299 -10.25 13.75 21.60
C GLY A 299 -11.15 13.37 20.42
N VAL A 300 -10.82 13.88 19.24
CA VAL A 300 -11.53 13.52 18.00
C VAL A 300 -11.41 12.03 17.71
N GLN A 301 -10.21 11.44 17.88
CA GLN A 301 -9.97 10.00 17.56
C GLN A 301 -10.64 9.05 18.56
N VAL A 302 -10.75 9.44 19.84
CA VAL A 302 -11.32 8.59 20.90
C VAL A 302 -12.73 9.02 21.32
N SER A 303 -13.36 9.92 20.57
CA SER A 303 -14.71 10.45 20.85
C SER A 303 -14.84 11.04 22.29
N LEU A 304 -13.81 11.79 22.72
CA LEU A 304 -13.75 12.44 24.02
C LEU A 304 -13.54 13.96 23.88
N SER A 305 -14.02 14.73 24.85
CA SER A 305 -13.71 16.15 24.94
C SER A 305 -12.22 16.38 25.30
N GLU A 306 -11.64 17.49 24.88
CA GLU A 306 -10.28 17.88 25.24
C GLU A 306 -10.02 17.83 26.75
N ARG A 307 -11.01 18.25 27.54
CA ARG A 307 -10.95 18.21 29.01
C ARG A 307 -10.82 16.78 29.54
N GLN A 308 -11.59 15.84 29.00
CA GLN A 308 -11.51 14.44 29.39
C GLN A 308 -10.17 13.82 28.99
N VAL A 309 -9.67 14.11 27.76
CA VAL A 309 -8.35 13.67 27.34
C VAL A 309 -7.25 14.17 28.28
N LYS A 310 -7.28 15.44 28.67
CA LYS A 310 -6.31 15.99 29.64
C LYS A 310 -6.37 15.27 30.99
N THR A 311 -7.55 14.87 31.44
CA THR A 311 -7.73 14.08 32.67
C THR A 311 -7.04 12.72 32.53
N TYR A 312 -7.28 12.01 31.41
CA TYR A 312 -6.67 10.70 31.16
C TYR A 312 -5.15 10.79 30.93
N LEU A 313 -4.65 11.82 30.25
CA LEU A 313 -3.20 12.09 30.15
C LEU A 313 -2.54 12.24 31.52
N ASN A 314 -3.19 12.92 32.46
CA ASN A 314 -2.68 13.05 33.81
C ASN A 314 -2.71 11.70 34.58
N ALA A 315 -3.77 10.91 34.42
CA ALA A 315 -3.84 9.58 35.03
C ALA A 315 -2.76 8.64 34.48
N LEU A 316 -2.57 8.59 33.16
CA LEU A 316 -1.52 7.81 32.51
C LEU A 316 -0.11 8.26 32.93
N LYS A 317 0.11 9.57 33.09
CA LYS A 317 1.37 10.11 33.60
C LYS A 317 1.61 9.71 35.06
N GLN A 318 0.59 9.77 35.93
CA GLN A 318 0.70 9.36 37.32
C GLN A 318 0.96 7.85 37.46
N ALA A 319 0.37 7.04 36.56
CA ALA A 319 0.63 5.61 36.47
C ALA A 319 2.03 5.30 35.89
N GLY A 320 2.80 6.30 35.44
CA GLY A 320 4.12 6.11 34.87
C GLY A 320 4.11 5.54 33.44
N LEU A 321 2.95 5.47 32.78
CA LEU A 321 2.76 4.89 31.45
C LEU A 321 3.19 5.83 30.33
N ILE A 322 3.20 7.12 30.59
CA ILE A 322 3.64 8.14 29.63
C ILE A 322 4.50 9.21 30.32
N VAL A 323 5.46 9.76 29.57
CA VAL A 323 6.31 10.88 30.01
C VAL A 323 6.28 11.99 28.97
N ARG A 324 6.14 13.24 29.42
CA ARG A 324 6.24 14.39 28.52
C ARG A 324 7.71 14.69 28.21
N VAL A 325 8.09 14.73 26.94
CA VAL A 325 9.42 15.09 26.47
C VAL A 325 9.33 16.45 25.79
N GLY A 326 10.14 17.40 26.24
CA GLY A 326 10.18 18.79 25.71
C GLY A 326 9.17 19.77 26.35
N SER A 327 8.91 20.87 25.67
CA SER A 327 8.06 21.94 26.18
C SER A 327 6.56 21.63 26.01
N ASN A 328 5.70 22.40 26.71
CA ASN A 328 4.25 22.27 26.56
C ASN A 328 3.76 22.63 25.14
N LYS A 329 4.50 23.43 24.37
CA LYS A 329 4.11 23.87 23.01
C LYS A 329 4.64 22.97 21.90
N THR A 330 5.85 22.44 22.06
CA THR A 330 6.56 21.69 21.00
C THR A 330 7.00 20.28 21.42
N GLY A 331 6.69 19.87 22.64
CA GLY A 331 7.03 18.55 23.15
C GLY A 331 6.06 17.47 22.67
N TYR A 332 6.43 16.22 22.92
CA TYR A 332 5.63 15.04 22.61
C TYR A 332 5.50 14.14 23.83
N TRP A 333 4.56 13.19 23.78
CA TRP A 333 4.39 12.17 24.81
C TRP A 333 5.18 10.93 24.43
N LYS A 334 6.08 10.50 25.30
CA LYS A 334 6.77 9.21 25.16
C LYS A 334 6.04 8.18 26.01
N VAL A 335 5.58 7.11 25.39
CA VAL A 335 5.07 5.94 26.08
C VAL A 335 6.27 5.17 26.66
N THR A 336 6.20 4.82 27.94
CA THR A 336 7.31 4.23 28.70
C THR A 336 7.24 2.72 28.80
N ILE A 337 6.21 2.10 28.18
CA ILE A 337 6.00 0.66 28.19
C ILE A 337 6.64 0.08 26.92
N ASP A 338 7.96 -0.10 26.94
CA ASP A 338 8.69 -0.70 25.82
C ASP A 338 8.84 -2.24 25.93
N ASN A 339 8.29 -2.90 26.97
CA ASN A 339 8.50 -4.34 27.24
C ASN A 339 7.31 -5.02 27.95
N ILE A 340 6.07 -4.76 27.53
CA ILE A 340 4.96 -5.56 28.01
C ILE A 340 4.30 -6.29 26.84
#